data_0f00947b6c8018facda7620219bad263
#
_entry.id   0f00947b6c8018facda7620219bad263
#
_cell.length_a   1.000
_cell.length_b   1.000
_cell.length_c   1.000
_cell.angle_alpha   90.00
_cell.angle_beta   90.00
_cell.angle_gamma   90.00
#
_symmetry.space_group_name_H-M   'P 1'
#
loop_
_entity.id
_entity.type
_entity.pdbx_description
1 polymer ?
#
loop_
_entity_poly.entity_id
_entity_poly.type
_entity_poly.pdbx_seq_one_letter_code
_entity_poly.pdbx_strand_id
1 'polypeptide(L)'
;MAQQGAQPGGAPLLSVRGIRKSFSLNAVLKGIDLSVGAGEVLALIGGNGAGKSTLMKIIMGIYQQDEGDIYIKGKKLNLSRPSVALAAGIYMVPQEPMLFPNMSVEENILIGFSEKPAELRRRLVQQMDEIGWHLDLHRKASSLSIAEQQLVEILRGLLRNAQVLILDEPTSALTFKEVESLFKCVNDLREKGIGIIYITHRLAEVFELATHVAILRDGVVTLQGP
;
A
#
# COMPACT_ATOMS: atom_id res chain seq x y z
N MET A 1 18.67 -2.30 -25.35
CA MET A 1 17.86 -1.09 -25.57
C MET A 1 16.41 -1.49 -25.28
N ALA A 2 15.95 -1.27 -24.06
CA ALA A 2 14.56 -1.53 -23.68
C ALA A 2 13.75 -0.27 -24.03
N GLN A 3 12.76 -0.44 -24.90
CA GLN A 3 11.83 0.62 -25.27
C GLN A 3 11.01 1.03 -24.05
N GLN A 4 11.18 2.28 -23.64
CA GLN A 4 10.28 2.94 -22.71
C GLN A 4 8.93 3.12 -23.43
N GLY A 5 7.96 2.27 -23.11
CA GLY A 5 6.56 2.48 -23.46
C GLY A 5 6.08 3.75 -22.75
N ALA A 6 5.90 4.83 -23.48
CA ALA A 6 5.27 6.05 -22.97
C ALA A 6 3.81 5.72 -22.63
N GLN A 7 3.46 5.76 -21.36
CA GLN A 7 2.06 5.67 -20.90
C GLN A 7 1.31 6.96 -21.25
N PRO A 8 0.09 6.88 -21.79
CA PRO A 8 -0.80 8.02 -21.94
C PRO A 8 -1.49 8.32 -20.61
N GLY A 9 -0.95 9.28 -19.86
CA GLY A 9 -1.58 9.74 -18.61
C GLY A 9 -0.50 10.17 -17.62
N GLY A 10 -0.61 11.35 -17.04
CA GLY A 10 0.22 12.05 -16.07
C GLY A 10 1.40 11.30 -15.37
N ALA A 11 2.23 12.02 -14.64
CA ALA A 11 3.31 11.42 -13.88
C ALA A 11 2.77 10.38 -12.88
N PRO A 12 3.44 9.20 -12.72
CA PRO A 12 3.04 8.20 -11.72
C PRO A 12 2.93 8.82 -10.32
N LEU A 13 2.01 8.31 -9.49
CA LEU A 13 1.89 8.72 -8.10
C LEU A 13 3.16 8.40 -7.32
N LEU A 14 3.70 7.20 -7.55
CA LEU A 14 4.97 6.75 -6.99
C LEU A 14 5.80 6.11 -8.10
N SER A 15 7.10 6.43 -8.15
CA SER A 15 8.07 5.63 -8.90
C SER A 15 9.39 5.52 -8.14
N VAL A 16 10.02 4.37 -8.26
CA VAL A 16 11.37 4.11 -7.78
C VAL A 16 12.25 3.78 -8.96
N ARG A 17 13.50 4.26 -8.96
CA ARG A 17 14.44 4.09 -10.08
C ARG A 17 15.80 3.67 -9.56
N GLY A 18 16.30 2.54 -10.05
CA GLY A 18 17.62 2.02 -9.76
C GLY A 18 17.85 1.71 -8.29
N ILE A 19 16.80 1.38 -7.51
CA ILE A 19 16.95 1.16 -6.07
C ILE A 19 17.84 -0.03 -5.79
N ARG A 20 18.92 0.22 -5.05
CA ARG A 20 19.85 -0.80 -4.54
C ARG A 20 19.85 -0.80 -3.02
N LYS A 21 19.98 -1.99 -2.45
CA LYS A 21 20.14 -2.17 -1.01
C LYS A 21 20.90 -3.43 -0.69
N SER A 22 21.93 -3.25 0.14
CA SER A 22 22.71 -4.36 0.70
C SER A 22 22.64 -4.33 2.23
N PHE A 23 22.70 -5.50 2.84
CA PHE A 23 22.91 -5.66 4.27
C PHE A 23 24.22 -6.44 4.45
N SER A 24 25.23 -5.78 4.98
CA SER A 24 26.60 -6.28 5.02
C SER A 24 27.06 -6.68 3.60
N LEU A 25 27.41 -7.93 3.36
CA LEU A 25 27.86 -8.43 2.06
C LEU A 25 26.73 -8.97 1.17
N ASN A 26 25.48 -8.95 1.66
CA ASN A 26 24.35 -9.51 0.91
C ASN A 26 23.57 -8.41 0.17
N ALA A 27 23.69 -8.38 -1.16
CA ALA A 27 22.91 -7.49 -2.02
C ALA A 27 21.47 -8.01 -2.17
N VAL A 28 20.52 -7.33 -1.51
CA VAL A 28 19.10 -7.70 -1.48
C VAL A 28 18.33 -7.06 -2.64
N LEU A 29 18.58 -5.79 -2.95
CA LEU A 29 18.00 -5.11 -4.12
C LEU A 29 19.12 -4.67 -5.04
N LYS A 30 18.97 -4.98 -6.35
CA LYS A 30 20.06 -4.88 -7.33
C LYS A 30 19.72 -3.93 -8.49
N GLY A 31 18.99 -2.84 -8.21
CA GLY A 31 18.57 -1.86 -9.20
C GLY A 31 17.12 -2.06 -9.60
N ILE A 32 16.21 -1.77 -8.69
CA ILE A 32 14.76 -1.91 -8.90
C ILE A 32 14.20 -0.65 -9.53
N ASP A 33 13.49 -0.84 -10.63
CA ASP A 33 12.61 0.15 -11.25
C ASP A 33 11.17 -0.33 -11.09
N LEU A 34 10.30 0.53 -10.55
CA LEU A 34 8.89 0.23 -10.33
C LEU A 34 8.09 1.53 -10.32
N SER A 35 6.86 1.50 -10.81
CA SER A 35 5.95 2.65 -10.73
C SER A 35 4.52 2.21 -10.52
N VAL A 36 3.72 3.09 -9.90
CA VAL A 36 2.27 2.96 -9.80
C VAL A 36 1.61 4.30 -10.07
N GLY A 37 0.62 4.30 -10.94
CA GLY A 37 -0.18 5.46 -11.33
C GLY A 37 -1.47 5.61 -10.52
N ALA A 38 -2.21 6.68 -10.80
CA ALA A 38 -3.54 6.87 -10.24
C ALA A 38 -4.53 5.86 -10.84
N GLY A 39 -5.33 5.21 -9.99
CA GLY A 39 -6.28 4.19 -10.41
C GLY A 39 -5.64 2.92 -10.96
N GLU A 40 -4.40 2.64 -10.56
CA GLU A 40 -3.64 1.47 -10.96
C GLU A 40 -3.48 0.50 -9.79
N VAL A 41 -3.66 -0.79 -10.05
CA VAL A 41 -3.31 -1.86 -9.12
C VAL A 41 -2.10 -2.59 -9.68
N LEU A 42 -0.94 -2.32 -9.06
CA LEU A 42 0.30 -3.00 -9.37
C LEU A 42 0.46 -4.23 -8.47
N ALA A 43 0.28 -5.42 -9.03
CA ALA A 43 0.60 -6.65 -8.32
C ALA A 43 2.11 -6.87 -8.26
N LEU A 44 2.67 -6.89 -7.06
CA LEU A 44 4.08 -7.21 -6.83
C LEU A 44 4.21 -8.67 -6.38
N ILE A 45 4.69 -9.50 -7.29
CA ILE A 45 4.85 -10.94 -7.08
C ILE A 45 6.31 -11.27 -6.81
N GLY A 46 6.56 -12.23 -5.94
CA GLY A 46 7.91 -12.75 -5.71
C GLY A 46 7.93 -13.74 -4.55
N GLY A 47 8.88 -14.66 -4.60
CA GLY A 47 9.09 -15.63 -3.52
C GLY A 47 9.59 -15.00 -2.23
N ASN A 48 9.64 -15.80 -1.17
CA ASN A 48 10.26 -15.37 0.08
C ASN A 48 11.74 -15.05 -0.15
N GLY A 49 12.22 -13.95 0.42
CA GLY A 49 13.59 -13.49 0.21
C GLY A 49 13.85 -12.75 -1.12
N ALA A 50 12.85 -12.58 -1.99
CA ALA A 50 13.02 -11.86 -3.26
C ALA A 50 13.35 -10.38 -3.10
N GLY A 51 13.10 -9.77 -1.92
CA GLY A 51 13.36 -8.36 -1.64
C GLY A 51 12.11 -7.48 -1.48
N LYS A 52 10.89 -8.04 -1.62
CA LYS A 52 9.62 -7.30 -1.53
C LYS A 52 9.52 -6.44 -0.26
N SER A 53 9.66 -7.06 0.91
CA SER A 53 9.56 -6.36 2.19
C SER A 53 10.68 -5.32 2.39
N THR A 54 11.87 -5.55 1.83
CA THR A 54 12.95 -4.56 1.85
C THR A 54 12.60 -3.34 1.01
N LEU A 55 12.07 -3.55 -0.20
CA LEU A 55 11.61 -2.48 -1.08
C LEU A 55 10.50 -1.67 -0.41
N MET A 56 9.50 -2.33 0.20
CA MET A 56 8.42 -1.63 0.90
C MET A 56 8.94 -0.83 2.10
N LYS A 57 9.86 -1.37 2.88
CA LYS A 57 10.48 -0.65 3.99
C LYS A 57 11.29 0.57 3.54
N ILE A 58 11.87 0.54 2.34
CA ILE A 58 12.52 1.71 1.74
C ILE A 58 11.47 2.75 1.32
N ILE A 59 10.40 2.34 0.63
CA ILE A 59 9.30 3.23 0.23
C ILE A 59 8.62 3.85 1.46
N MET A 60 8.51 3.12 2.56
CA MET A 60 7.97 3.64 3.82
C MET A 60 8.98 4.45 4.65
N GLY A 61 10.22 4.61 4.17
CA GLY A 61 11.25 5.38 4.89
C GLY A 61 11.76 4.72 6.18
N ILE A 62 11.57 3.41 6.34
CA ILE A 62 12.10 2.60 7.45
C ILE A 62 13.57 2.26 7.19
N TYR A 63 13.90 1.93 5.93
CA TYR A 63 15.26 1.73 5.48
C TYR A 63 15.64 2.80 4.46
N GLN A 64 16.90 3.19 4.45
CA GLN A 64 17.47 3.99 3.37
C GLN A 64 18.03 3.08 2.28
N GLN A 65 17.78 3.41 1.03
CA GLN A 65 18.45 2.80 -0.11
C GLN A 65 19.93 3.21 -0.12
N ASP A 66 20.76 2.35 -0.68
CA ASP A 66 22.20 2.65 -0.88
C ASP A 66 22.39 3.46 -2.16
N GLU A 67 21.60 3.16 -3.21
CA GLU A 67 21.57 3.87 -4.49
C GLU A 67 20.14 3.96 -5.03
N GLY A 68 19.94 4.84 -6.00
CA GLY A 68 18.67 5.04 -6.68
C GLY A 68 17.81 6.13 -6.06
N ASP A 69 16.69 6.41 -6.71
CA ASP A 69 15.83 7.55 -6.42
C ASP A 69 14.38 7.16 -6.30
N ILE A 70 13.66 7.89 -5.43
CA ILE A 70 12.21 7.76 -5.26
C ILE A 70 11.55 9.07 -5.70
N TYR A 71 10.47 8.93 -6.47
CA TYR A 71 9.71 10.07 -6.99
C TYR A 71 8.24 9.92 -6.59
N ILE A 72 7.65 11.01 -6.10
CA ILE A 72 6.23 11.15 -5.80
C ILE A 72 5.68 12.23 -6.72
N LYS A 73 4.72 11.86 -7.58
CA LYS A 73 4.14 12.77 -8.59
C LYS A 73 5.22 13.46 -9.43
N GLY A 74 6.23 12.70 -9.84
CA GLY A 74 7.35 13.20 -10.64
C GLY A 74 8.39 14.02 -9.88
N LYS A 75 8.20 14.31 -8.60
CA LYS A 75 9.18 15.04 -7.77
C LYS A 75 10.04 14.05 -6.99
N LYS A 76 11.36 14.19 -7.09
CA LYS A 76 12.31 13.40 -6.29
C LYS A 76 12.12 13.71 -4.81
N LEU A 77 11.98 12.67 -4.00
CA LEU A 77 11.78 12.78 -2.56
C LEU A 77 12.72 11.85 -1.80
N ASN A 78 13.30 12.33 -0.71
CA ASN A 78 14.07 11.51 0.20
C ASN A 78 13.16 11.02 1.33
N LEU A 79 12.76 9.76 1.28
CA LEU A 79 11.94 9.10 2.30
C LEU A 79 12.82 8.61 3.46
N SER A 80 13.34 9.55 4.25
CA SER A 80 14.29 9.26 5.33
C SER A 80 13.65 8.72 6.61
N ARG A 81 12.32 8.77 6.74
CA ARG A 81 11.55 8.31 7.91
C ARG A 81 10.08 8.11 7.56
N PRO A 82 9.34 7.26 8.31
CA PRO A 82 7.94 6.94 8.00
C PRO A 82 7.02 8.16 7.96
N SER A 83 7.25 9.18 8.80
CA SER A 83 6.44 10.39 8.78
C SER A 83 6.53 11.17 7.46
N VAL A 84 7.67 11.09 6.75
CA VAL A 84 7.83 11.71 5.42
C VAL A 84 7.05 10.93 4.36
N ALA A 85 7.07 9.59 4.41
CA ALA A 85 6.29 8.75 3.51
C ALA A 85 4.78 9.00 3.70
N LEU A 86 4.32 9.04 4.97
CA LEU A 86 2.93 9.37 5.29
C LEU A 86 2.52 10.76 4.78
N ALA A 87 3.36 11.78 5.01
CA ALA A 87 3.12 13.14 4.52
C ALA A 87 3.12 13.23 2.98
N ALA A 88 3.84 12.33 2.31
CA ALA A 88 3.84 12.20 0.85
C ALA A 88 2.63 11.42 0.30
N GLY A 89 1.71 10.97 1.17
CA GLY A 89 0.51 10.24 0.79
C GLY A 89 0.74 8.76 0.52
N ILE A 90 1.77 8.15 1.11
CA ILE A 90 2.00 6.70 1.03
C ILE A 90 1.59 6.07 2.37
N TYR A 91 0.76 5.04 2.33
CA TYR A 91 0.35 4.29 3.51
C TYR A 91 0.49 2.78 3.26
N MET A 92 0.97 2.05 4.25
CA MET A 92 1.11 0.60 4.16
C MET A 92 0.16 -0.08 5.16
N VAL A 93 -0.67 -0.95 4.65
CA VAL A 93 -1.49 -1.88 5.41
C VAL A 93 -0.69 -3.16 5.58
N PRO A 94 -0.29 -3.53 6.80
CA PRO A 94 0.54 -4.70 7.03
C PRO A 94 -0.27 -5.99 6.87
N GLN A 95 0.43 -7.11 6.69
CA GLN A 95 -0.16 -8.45 6.59
C GLN A 95 -1.01 -8.79 7.83
N GLU A 96 -0.50 -8.48 9.03
CA GLU A 96 -1.24 -8.57 10.29
C GLU A 96 -1.65 -7.16 10.73
N PRO A 97 -2.96 -6.84 10.84
CA PRO A 97 -3.42 -5.54 11.29
C PRO A 97 -2.88 -5.19 12.68
N MET A 98 -2.34 -3.98 12.81
CA MET A 98 -1.71 -3.50 14.06
C MET A 98 -2.67 -2.58 14.81
N LEU A 99 -3.79 -3.13 15.29
CA LEU A 99 -4.77 -2.38 16.07
C LEU A 99 -4.57 -2.56 17.57
N PHE A 100 -4.95 -1.55 18.34
CA PHE A 100 -5.06 -1.63 19.79
C PHE A 100 -6.37 -2.33 20.17
N PRO A 101 -6.34 -3.57 20.68
CA PRO A 101 -7.53 -4.41 20.79
C PRO A 101 -8.58 -3.87 21.75
N ASN A 102 -8.16 -3.13 22.77
CA ASN A 102 -9.04 -2.56 23.79
C ASN A 102 -9.62 -1.19 23.42
N MET A 103 -9.13 -0.57 22.35
CA MET A 103 -9.65 0.67 21.82
C MET A 103 -10.79 0.41 20.83
N SER A 104 -11.66 1.39 20.68
CA SER A 104 -12.72 1.35 19.65
C SER A 104 -12.12 1.45 18.24
N VAL A 105 -12.93 1.14 17.23
CA VAL A 105 -12.58 1.35 15.82
C VAL A 105 -12.22 2.82 15.58
N GLU A 106 -13.05 3.74 16.05
CA GLU A 106 -12.80 5.19 15.91
C GLU A 106 -11.45 5.58 16.53
N GLU A 107 -11.19 5.20 17.77
CA GLU A 107 -9.92 5.51 18.45
C GLU A 107 -8.71 4.94 17.70
N ASN A 108 -8.82 3.72 17.19
CA ASN A 108 -7.77 3.12 16.36
C ASN A 108 -7.50 3.90 15.08
N ILE A 109 -8.54 4.41 14.40
CA ILE A 109 -8.39 5.19 13.17
C ILE A 109 -7.80 6.58 13.47
N LEU A 110 -8.26 7.24 14.55
CA LEU A 110 -7.89 8.61 14.88
C LEU A 110 -6.54 8.74 15.59
N ILE A 111 -5.95 7.65 16.04
CA ILE A 111 -4.68 7.70 16.77
C ILE A 111 -3.56 8.36 15.95
N GLY A 112 -2.80 9.26 16.59
CA GLY A 112 -1.66 9.95 15.98
C GLY A 112 -2.02 11.11 15.06
N PHE A 113 -3.27 11.57 15.10
CA PHE A 113 -3.67 12.86 14.50
C PHE A 113 -3.58 13.98 15.54
N SER A 114 -3.29 15.19 15.06
CA SER A 114 -3.25 16.41 15.88
C SER A 114 -4.52 17.25 15.81
N GLU A 115 -5.37 16.97 14.81
CA GLU A 115 -6.63 17.66 14.58
C GLU A 115 -7.67 17.30 15.63
N LYS A 116 -8.72 18.12 15.74
CA LYS A 116 -9.83 17.89 16.69
C LYS A 116 -10.58 16.58 16.35
N PRO A 117 -10.81 15.69 17.32
CA PRO A 117 -11.50 14.41 17.07
C PRO A 117 -12.84 14.55 16.36
N ALA A 118 -13.65 15.56 16.69
CA ALA A 118 -14.94 15.79 16.06
C ALA A 118 -14.84 16.12 14.55
N GLU A 119 -13.79 16.80 14.14
CA GLU A 119 -13.54 17.10 12.72
C GLU A 119 -13.07 15.87 11.96
N LEU A 120 -12.14 15.11 12.55
CA LEU A 120 -11.66 13.85 12.01
C LEU A 120 -12.79 12.84 11.86
N ARG A 121 -13.66 12.72 12.89
CA ARG A 121 -14.82 11.84 12.84
C ARG A 121 -15.75 12.21 11.69
N ARG A 122 -16.04 13.49 11.49
CA ARG A 122 -16.88 13.94 10.37
C ARG A 122 -16.27 13.52 9.02
N ARG A 123 -14.96 13.73 8.84
CA ARG A 123 -14.24 13.32 7.63
C ARG A 123 -14.25 11.79 7.45
N LEU A 124 -14.07 11.04 8.54
CA LEU A 124 -14.11 9.58 8.52
C LEU A 124 -15.48 9.07 8.07
N VAL A 125 -16.57 9.58 8.66
CA VAL A 125 -17.94 9.19 8.29
C VAL A 125 -18.21 9.53 6.83
N GLN A 126 -17.84 10.73 6.39
CA GLN A 126 -17.97 11.12 4.98
C GLN A 126 -17.21 10.18 4.06
N GLN A 127 -15.97 9.81 4.37
CA GLN A 127 -15.19 8.87 3.56
C GLN A 127 -15.84 7.48 3.52
N MET A 128 -16.35 6.99 4.65
CA MET A 128 -17.06 5.71 4.72
C MET A 128 -18.32 5.73 3.84
N ASP A 129 -19.09 6.80 3.88
CA ASP A 129 -20.29 6.97 3.05
C ASP A 129 -19.94 7.02 1.56
N GLU A 130 -18.89 7.75 1.19
CA GLU A 130 -18.43 7.88 -0.19
C GLU A 130 -17.97 6.55 -0.81
N ILE A 131 -17.44 5.63 -0.01
CA ILE A 131 -17.00 4.30 -0.46
C ILE A 131 -18.04 3.20 -0.17
N GLY A 132 -19.16 3.56 0.46
CA GLY A 132 -20.23 2.64 0.80
C GLY A 132 -19.84 1.59 1.86
N TRP A 133 -18.91 1.95 2.77
CA TRP A 133 -18.48 1.06 3.84
C TRP A 133 -19.18 1.38 5.15
N HIS A 134 -19.71 0.34 5.77
CA HIS A 134 -20.40 0.46 7.04
C HIS A 134 -19.66 -0.33 8.11
N LEU A 135 -19.08 0.38 9.06
CA LEU A 135 -18.40 -0.18 10.22
C LEU A 135 -18.88 0.56 11.47
N ASP A 136 -19.25 -0.19 12.49
CA ASP A 136 -19.58 0.42 13.79
C ASP A 136 -18.33 0.95 14.48
N LEU A 137 -18.20 2.27 14.50
CA LEU A 137 -17.06 2.99 15.03
C LEU A 137 -16.86 2.81 16.55
N HIS A 138 -17.91 2.40 17.27
CA HIS A 138 -17.87 2.22 18.73
C HIS A 138 -17.47 0.79 19.15
N ARG A 139 -17.48 -0.18 18.22
CA ARG A 139 -17.01 -1.54 18.53
C ARG A 139 -15.54 -1.54 18.93
N LYS A 140 -15.19 -2.43 19.85
CA LYS A 140 -13.78 -2.68 20.19
C LYS A 140 -13.07 -3.42 19.07
N ALA A 141 -11.83 -3.06 18.79
CA ALA A 141 -11.04 -3.73 17.76
C ALA A 141 -10.87 -5.24 18.01
N SER A 142 -10.84 -5.67 19.29
CA SER A 142 -10.80 -7.09 19.65
C SER A 142 -12.01 -7.92 19.21
N SER A 143 -13.13 -7.28 18.87
CA SER A 143 -14.35 -7.96 18.41
C SER A 143 -14.45 -8.03 16.88
N LEU A 144 -13.50 -7.46 16.16
CA LEU A 144 -13.49 -7.42 14.71
C LEU A 144 -12.91 -8.71 14.12
N SER A 145 -13.47 -9.16 13.00
CA SER A 145 -12.81 -10.17 12.15
C SER A 145 -11.51 -9.58 11.56
N ILE A 146 -10.64 -10.43 11.06
CA ILE A 146 -9.38 -9.99 10.40
C ILE A 146 -9.69 -9.08 9.21
N ALA A 147 -10.74 -9.38 8.42
CA ALA A 147 -11.15 -8.55 7.31
C ALA A 147 -11.61 -7.15 7.77
N GLU A 148 -12.43 -7.08 8.84
CA GLU A 148 -12.82 -5.79 9.43
C GLU A 148 -11.61 -5.01 9.95
N GLN A 149 -10.63 -5.68 10.54
CA GLN A 149 -9.37 -5.06 10.98
C GLN A 149 -8.55 -4.52 9.81
N GLN A 150 -8.50 -5.24 8.68
CA GLN A 150 -7.87 -4.75 7.43
C GLN A 150 -8.58 -3.47 6.93
N LEU A 151 -9.91 -3.45 6.94
CA LEU A 151 -10.68 -2.25 6.57
C LEU A 151 -10.37 -1.05 7.48
N VAL A 152 -10.21 -1.27 8.78
CA VAL A 152 -9.80 -0.22 9.73
C VAL A 152 -8.42 0.36 9.36
N GLU A 153 -7.45 -0.49 9.00
CA GLU A 153 -6.13 -0.04 8.55
C GLU A 153 -6.22 0.76 7.24
N ILE A 154 -7.04 0.32 6.28
CA ILE A 154 -7.27 1.06 5.04
C ILE A 154 -7.91 2.42 5.33
N LEU A 155 -8.96 2.48 6.15
CA LEU A 155 -9.63 3.74 6.55
C LEU A 155 -8.64 4.70 7.24
N ARG A 156 -7.75 4.18 8.09
CA ARG A 156 -6.67 4.96 8.71
C ARG A 156 -5.75 5.60 7.66
N GLY A 157 -5.40 4.86 6.61
CA GLY A 157 -4.63 5.38 5.49
C GLY A 157 -5.37 6.45 4.70
N LEU A 158 -6.64 6.22 4.39
CA LEU A 158 -7.48 7.18 3.66
C LEU A 158 -7.68 8.48 4.42
N LEU A 159 -7.94 8.39 5.74
CA LEU A 159 -8.09 9.59 6.58
C LEU A 159 -6.79 10.43 6.61
N ARG A 160 -5.62 9.80 6.40
CA ARG A 160 -4.32 10.46 6.22
C ARG A 160 -4.07 10.96 4.80
N ASN A 161 -5.11 10.97 3.94
CA ASN A 161 -5.04 11.38 2.54
C ASN A 161 -4.05 10.52 1.73
N ALA A 162 -3.97 9.23 2.01
CA ALA A 162 -3.16 8.31 1.23
C ALA A 162 -3.60 8.31 -0.24
N GLN A 163 -2.65 8.44 -1.13
CA GLN A 163 -2.82 8.37 -2.58
C GLN A 163 -2.21 7.09 -3.14
N VAL A 164 -1.29 6.50 -2.41
CA VAL A 164 -0.71 5.18 -2.67
C VAL A 164 -0.92 4.32 -1.44
N LEU A 165 -1.62 3.19 -1.63
CA LEU A 165 -1.78 2.16 -0.62
C LEU A 165 -0.91 0.96 -0.96
N ILE A 166 -0.16 0.47 0.01
CA ILE A 166 0.58 -0.79 -0.08
C ILE A 166 -0.17 -1.81 0.75
N LEU A 167 -0.62 -2.89 0.14
CA LEU A 167 -1.31 -4.00 0.81
C LEU A 167 -0.38 -5.22 0.80
N ASP A 168 0.13 -5.60 1.97
CA ASP A 168 1.10 -6.69 2.11
C ASP A 168 0.40 -8.00 2.48
N GLU A 169 0.22 -8.90 1.49
CA GLU A 169 -0.48 -10.19 1.60
C GLU A 169 -1.81 -10.13 2.36
N PRO A 170 -2.73 -9.20 2.02
CA PRO A 170 -3.87 -8.86 2.85
C PRO A 170 -4.91 -9.97 2.98
N THR A 171 -4.84 -11.01 2.16
CA THR A 171 -5.79 -12.15 2.14
C THR A 171 -5.30 -13.37 2.91
N SER A 172 -4.12 -13.32 3.50
CA SER A 172 -3.45 -14.51 4.08
C SER A 172 -4.27 -15.24 5.15
N ALA A 173 -5.09 -14.50 5.92
CA ALA A 173 -5.91 -15.02 7.00
C ALA A 173 -7.43 -14.84 6.75
N LEU A 174 -7.86 -14.53 5.53
CA LEU A 174 -9.25 -14.26 5.18
C LEU A 174 -9.98 -15.50 4.66
N THR A 175 -11.27 -15.60 4.97
CA THR A 175 -12.19 -16.53 4.33
C THR A 175 -12.50 -16.09 2.89
N PHE A 176 -13.05 -16.98 2.07
CA PHE A 176 -13.39 -16.69 0.69
C PHE A 176 -14.31 -15.45 0.52
N LYS A 177 -15.37 -15.34 1.35
CA LYS A 177 -16.28 -14.19 1.32
C LYS A 177 -15.60 -12.87 1.74
N GLU A 178 -14.66 -12.92 2.68
CA GLU A 178 -13.89 -11.76 3.11
C GLU A 178 -12.92 -11.31 2.02
N VAL A 179 -12.34 -12.26 1.27
CA VAL A 179 -11.51 -11.95 0.10
C VAL A 179 -12.31 -11.20 -0.97
N GLU A 180 -13.52 -11.67 -1.31
CA GLU A 180 -14.42 -10.98 -2.25
C GLU A 180 -14.75 -9.55 -1.79
N SER A 181 -15.02 -9.37 -0.51
CA SER A 181 -15.27 -8.04 0.09
C SER A 181 -14.06 -7.13 0.00
N LEU A 182 -12.85 -7.66 0.24
CA LEU A 182 -11.60 -6.91 0.10
C LEU A 182 -11.35 -6.54 -1.36
N PHE A 183 -11.61 -7.44 -2.30
CA PHE A 183 -11.43 -7.16 -3.73
C PHE A 183 -12.36 -6.06 -4.22
N LYS A 184 -13.62 -6.08 -3.77
CA LYS A 184 -14.53 -4.96 -4.01
C LYS A 184 -13.98 -3.65 -3.48
N CYS A 185 -13.50 -3.66 -2.23
CA CYS A 185 -12.85 -2.50 -1.60
C CYS A 185 -11.67 -1.97 -2.45
N VAL A 186 -10.77 -2.84 -2.88
CA VAL A 186 -9.63 -2.48 -3.73
C VAL A 186 -10.08 -1.85 -5.04
N ASN A 187 -11.11 -2.40 -5.69
CA ASN A 187 -11.68 -1.84 -6.91
C ASN A 187 -12.33 -0.47 -6.69
N ASP A 188 -13.12 -0.30 -5.62
CA ASP A 188 -13.73 0.98 -5.26
C ASP A 188 -12.66 2.07 -5.04
N LEU A 189 -11.55 1.73 -4.40
CA LEU A 189 -10.42 2.65 -4.18
C LEU A 189 -9.68 2.96 -5.49
N ARG A 190 -9.48 1.97 -6.34
CA ARG A 190 -8.88 2.15 -7.67
C ARG A 190 -9.70 3.14 -8.50
N GLU A 191 -11.03 3.00 -8.54
CA GLU A 191 -11.93 3.88 -9.26
C GLU A 191 -11.88 5.32 -8.76
N LYS A 192 -11.54 5.52 -7.49
CA LYS A 192 -11.30 6.85 -6.88
C LYS A 192 -9.91 7.41 -7.17
N GLY A 193 -9.10 6.74 -7.97
CA GLY A 193 -7.77 7.20 -8.37
C GLY A 193 -6.66 6.89 -7.37
N ILE A 194 -6.92 6.05 -6.35
CA ILE A 194 -5.86 5.57 -5.46
C ILE A 194 -4.96 4.60 -6.24
N GLY A 195 -3.64 4.79 -6.18
CA GLY A 195 -2.67 3.82 -6.68
C GLY A 195 -2.44 2.73 -5.63
N ILE A 196 -2.45 1.47 -6.04
CA ILE A 196 -2.36 0.35 -5.11
C ILE A 196 -1.17 -0.53 -5.49
N ILE A 197 -0.27 -0.80 -4.54
CA ILE A 197 0.74 -1.86 -4.65
C ILE A 197 0.21 -3.05 -3.85
N TYR A 198 -0.19 -4.09 -4.57
CA TYR A 198 -0.76 -5.29 -4.00
C TYR A 198 0.28 -6.41 -3.99
N ILE A 199 0.77 -6.76 -2.81
CA ILE A 199 1.77 -7.80 -2.65
C ILE A 199 1.05 -9.12 -2.42
N THR A 200 1.31 -10.10 -3.28
CA THR A 200 0.74 -11.44 -3.15
C THR A 200 1.66 -12.50 -3.79
N HIS A 201 1.49 -13.73 -3.37
CA HIS A 201 2.06 -14.90 -4.05
C HIS A 201 0.98 -15.78 -4.71
N ARG A 202 -0.29 -15.34 -4.68
CA ARG A 202 -1.47 -16.04 -5.21
C ARG A 202 -1.83 -15.52 -6.58
N LEU A 203 -1.59 -16.29 -7.63
CA LEU A 203 -1.88 -15.88 -9.01
C LEU A 203 -3.36 -15.56 -9.26
N ALA A 204 -4.28 -16.25 -8.61
CA ALA A 204 -5.72 -15.99 -8.73
C ALA A 204 -6.08 -14.54 -8.35
N GLU A 205 -5.44 -13.98 -7.31
CA GLU A 205 -5.65 -12.59 -6.88
C GLU A 205 -5.11 -11.59 -7.91
N VAL A 206 -3.99 -11.94 -8.53
CA VAL A 206 -3.38 -11.11 -9.59
C VAL A 206 -4.32 -11.00 -10.78
N PHE A 207 -4.87 -12.11 -11.25
CA PHE A 207 -5.79 -12.11 -12.39
C PHE A 207 -7.09 -11.34 -12.10
N GLU A 208 -7.52 -11.30 -10.84
CA GLU A 208 -8.76 -10.62 -10.44
C GLU A 208 -8.58 -9.10 -10.27
N LEU A 209 -7.44 -8.67 -9.75
CA LEU A 209 -7.27 -7.29 -9.29
C LEU A 209 -6.28 -6.46 -10.12
N ALA A 210 -5.23 -7.11 -10.65
CA ALA A 210 -4.11 -6.36 -11.19
C ALA A 210 -4.44 -5.66 -12.50
N THR A 211 -4.06 -4.40 -12.61
CA THR A 211 -3.96 -3.70 -13.90
C THR A 211 -2.56 -3.83 -14.48
N HIS A 212 -1.57 -3.96 -13.60
CA HIS A 212 -0.16 -4.15 -13.95
C HIS A 212 0.48 -5.18 -13.01
N VAL A 213 1.48 -5.87 -13.50
CA VAL A 213 2.22 -6.90 -12.76
C VAL A 213 3.70 -6.59 -12.76
N ALA A 214 4.35 -6.76 -11.62
CA ALA A 214 5.80 -6.78 -11.50
C ALA A 214 6.26 -8.06 -10.77
N ILE A 215 7.17 -8.78 -11.36
CA ILE A 215 7.76 -10.00 -10.76
C ILE A 215 9.14 -9.66 -10.23
N LEU A 216 9.28 -9.74 -8.91
CA LEU A 216 10.55 -9.54 -8.22
C LEU A 216 11.18 -10.91 -7.91
N ARG A 217 12.39 -11.11 -8.38
CA ARG A 217 13.16 -12.34 -8.15
C ARG A 217 14.63 -12.00 -7.93
N ASP A 218 15.23 -12.57 -6.88
CA ASP A 218 16.66 -12.42 -6.55
C ASP A 218 17.15 -10.96 -6.54
N GLY A 219 16.27 -10.03 -6.11
CA GLY A 219 16.58 -8.60 -5.99
C GLY A 219 16.50 -7.81 -7.29
N VAL A 220 15.90 -8.36 -8.36
CA VAL A 220 15.64 -7.66 -9.63
C VAL A 220 14.19 -7.84 -10.07
N VAL A 221 13.64 -6.85 -10.78
CA VAL A 221 12.36 -6.98 -11.47
C VAL A 221 12.63 -7.70 -12.80
N THR A 222 12.13 -8.93 -12.92
CA THR A 222 12.36 -9.79 -14.08
C THR A 222 11.30 -9.63 -15.15
N LEU A 223 10.12 -9.17 -14.78
CA LEU A 223 9.00 -8.88 -15.67
C LEU A 223 8.19 -7.74 -15.09
N GLN A 224 7.79 -6.80 -15.95
CA GLN A 224 6.84 -5.75 -15.62
C GLN A 224 5.99 -5.46 -16.86
N GLY A 225 4.67 -5.35 -16.68
CA GLY A 225 3.74 -5.05 -17.75
C GLY A 225 2.29 -4.99 -17.30
N PRO A 226 1.38 -4.60 -18.20
CA PRO A 226 -0.07 -4.65 -17.98
C PRO A 226 -0.59 -6.09 -17.89
#